data_7c8e36789112f344eefb9a53fe4e9879
#
_entry.id   7c8e36789112f344eefb9a53fe4e9879
#
_cell.length_a   1.000
_cell.length_b   1.000
_cell.length_c   1.000
_cell.angle_alpha   90.00
_cell.angle_beta   90.00
_cell.angle_gamma   90.00
#
_symmetry.space_group_name_H-M   'P 1'
#
loop_
_entity.id
_entity.type
_entity.pdbx_description
1 polymer ?
#
loop_
_entity_poly.entity_id
_entity_poly.type
_entity_poly.pdbx_seq_one_letter_code
_entity_poly.pdbx_strand_id
1 'polypeptide(L)'
;MTKSSIMRQRAEEFSSLIEEKAMDEEHLVRIVLNFDDLTPTDEKTGIPSDLQKHIPGHLLFPYEDAGMATGAYLAATSLHFRLEESPDALRRAKKAFHAICHIYELGKKGCCEGFFPKPYGGKFSTHTSRDQYLFAMSGLFEYYQIASKPEQEKIRHMLAKMAEHWRTINYSLSYFSLKKQCQLCDYIAPMFLGIACLPSRLEHSPECTKETERLIFSEKLGEKAVDTLTARFRRGETYDGACYFRQNENPLMMKSLAMEHLWNAMPAHRDLCRVTLENLASDELFLELSTQDGLNYYIMRYNPDADSLELTPPGRIPELTNPLNLSFMTWGGDRRRAGSTQSVFAAIIAASYLNDPELARKAEHILWQLTPDKFRGIFCSSPEHIPPGYEYMERVLYCNYICYWLWDYYLGKSRKLW
;
A
#
# COMPACT_ATOMS: atom_id res chain seq x y z
N MET A 1 5.02 9.78 30.36
CA MET A 1 5.46 9.11 29.11
C MET A 1 5.71 10.17 28.06
N THR A 2 6.73 10.01 27.24
CA THR A 2 6.97 10.89 26.08
C THR A 2 5.98 10.55 24.97
N LYS A 3 5.75 11.48 24.05
CA LYS A 3 4.89 11.25 22.86
C LYS A 3 5.38 10.03 22.07
N SER A 4 6.68 9.91 21.88
CA SER A 4 7.31 8.76 21.20
C SER A 4 7.01 7.44 21.91
N SER A 5 7.10 7.37 23.25
CA SER A 5 6.82 6.13 23.98
C SER A 5 5.36 5.68 23.88
N ILE A 6 4.41 6.62 23.81
CA ILE A 6 3.00 6.30 23.60
C ILE A 6 2.77 5.78 22.17
N MET A 7 3.39 6.40 21.17
CA MET A 7 3.27 5.93 19.79
C MET A 7 3.86 4.53 19.60
N ARG A 8 4.99 4.24 20.25
CA ARG A 8 5.56 2.89 20.27
C ARG A 8 4.64 1.87 20.92
N GLN A 9 4.07 2.21 22.07
CA GLN A 9 3.09 1.35 22.72
C GLN A 9 1.91 1.04 21.80
N ARG A 10 1.37 2.02 21.10
CA ARG A 10 0.31 1.81 20.11
C ARG A 10 0.73 0.91 18.95
N ALA A 11 1.95 1.09 18.43
CA ALA A 11 2.49 0.22 17.40
C ALA A 11 2.59 -1.24 17.87
N GLU A 12 2.96 -1.47 19.12
CA GLU A 12 2.97 -2.81 19.73
C GLU A 12 1.55 -3.38 19.90
N GLU A 13 0.58 -2.56 20.31
CA GLU A 13 -0.83 -2.95 20.40
C GLU A 13 -1.36 -3.38 19.00
N PHE A 14 -1.04 -2.64 17.94
CA PHE A 14 -1.38 -3.03 16.57
C PHE A 14 -0.67 -4.30 16.13
N SER A 15 0.59 -4.45 16.46
CA SER A 15 1.35 -5.65 16.13
C SER A 15 0.77 -6.89 16.79
N SER A 16 0.41 -6.80 18.06
CA SER A 16 -0.25 -7.89 18.79
C SER A 16 -1.61 -8.21 18.19
N LEU A 17 -2.40 -7.20 17.85
CA LEU A 17 -3.69 -7.37 17.20
C LEU A 17 -3.57 -8.08 15.84
N ILE A 18 -2.59 -7.67 15.02
CA ILE A 18 -2.32 -8.33 13.75
C ILE A 18 -1.94 -9.81 13.99
N GLU A 19 -1.02 -10.07 14.91
CA GLU A 19 -0.54 -11.42 15.18
C GLU A 19 -1.63 -12.33 15.75
N GLU A 20 -2.47 -11.81 16.64
CA GLU A 20 -3.50 -12.59 17.34
C GLU A 20 -4.79 -12.78 16.51
N LYS A 21 -5.14 -11.81 15.69
CA LYS A 21 -6.44 -11.77 15.01
C LYS A 21 -6.35 -11.87 13.50
N ALA A 22 -5.38 -11.19 12.89
CA ALA A 22 -5.30 -11.10 11.45
C ALA A 22 -4.43 -12.17 10.79
N MET A 23 -3.44 -12.73 11.48
CA MET A 23 -2.61 -13.79 10.91
C MET A 23 -3.36 -15.12 10.81
N ASP A 24 -3.15 -15.82 9.69
CA ASP A 24 -3.57 -17.20 9.53
C ASP A 24 -2.44 -18.18 9.93
N GLU A 25 -2.68 -19.47 9.72
CA GLU A 25 -1.75 -20.56 10.06
C GLU A 25 -0.43 -20.50 9.28
N GLU A 26 -0.48 -19.96 8.04
CA GLU A 26 0.70 -19.74 7.18
C GLU A 26 1.35 -18.36 7.44
N HIS A 27 0.89 -17.65 8.45
CA HIS A 27 1.32 -16.29 8.83
C HIS A 27 1.00 -15.21 7.78
N LEU A 28 0.02 -15.43 6.92
CA LEU A 28 -0.50 -14.40 6.01
C LEU A 28 -1.36 -13.41 6.80
N VAL A 29 -1.15 -12.14 6.57
CA VAL A 29 -1.96 -11.09 7.21
C VAL A 29 -3.25 -10.92 6.42
N ARG A 30 -4.37 -11.36 7.00
CA ARG A 30 -5.71 -11.10 6.47
C ARG A 30 -6.04 -9.62 6.59
N ILE A 31 -6.68 -9.08 5.57
CA ILE A 31 -7.01 -7.66 5.54
C ILE A 31 -8.42 -7.37 6.02
N VAL A 32 -9.24 -8.38 6.18
CA VAL A 32 -10.64 -8.29 6.59
C VAL A 32 -10.92 -9.26 7.73
N LEU A 33 -11.54 -8.74 8.78
CA LEU A 33 -11.97 -9.48 9.97
C LEU A 33 -13.44 -9.13 10.28
N ASN A 34 -14.12 -9.97 11.02
CA ASN A 34 -15.42 -9.64 11.56
C ASN A 34 -15.31 -8.40 12.46
N PHE A 35 -16.22 -7.45 12.29
CA PHE A 35 -16.14 -6.17 12.97
C PHE A 35 -16.32 -6.29 14.48
N ASP A 36 -17.29 -7.08 14.93
CA ASP A 36 -17.69 -7.12 16.34
C ASP A 36 -16.60 -7.71 17.25
N ASP A 37 -16.01 -8.82 16.84
CA ASP A 37 -15.12 -9.63 17.67
C ASP A 37 -13.70 -9.78 17.11
N LEU A 38 -13.45 -9.23 15.91
CA LEU A 38 -12.18 -9.33 15.20
C LEU A 38 -11.76 -10.78 14.91
N THR A 39 -12.72 -11.67 14.82
CA THR A 39 -12.44 -13.04 14.39
C THR A 39 -12.26 -13.11 12.87
N PRO A 40 -11.55 -14.12 12.35
CA PRO A 40 -11.52 -14.37 10.92
C PRO A 40 -12.91 -14.57 10.36
N THR A 41 -13.16 -14.05 9.16
CA THR A 41 -14.39 -14.33 8.42
C THR A 41 -14.45 -15.79 8.02
N ASP A 42 -15.60 -16.40 8.13
CA ASP A 42 -15.87 -17.80 7.78
C ASP A 42 -17.10 -17.93 6.87
N GLU A 43 -17.47 -19.17 6.51
CA GLU A 43 -18.65 -19.41 5.69
C GLU A 43 -19.95 -18.89 6.31
N LYS A 44 -20.01 -18.83 7.64
CA LYS A 44 -21.20 -18.36 8.38
C LYS A 44 -21.34 -16.83 8.30
N THR A 45 -20.27 -16.12 8.01
CA THR A 45 -20.29 -14.68 7.81
C THR A 45 -21.14 -14.27 6.60
N GLY A 46 -21.40 -15.22 5.66
CA GLY A 46 -22.34 -15.02 4.56
C GLY A 46 -21.94 -13.96 3.55
N ILE A 47 -20.63 -13.68 3.41
CA ILE A 47 -20.12 -12.65 2.53
C ILE A 47 -20.35 -13.02 1.06
N PRO A 48 -21.15 -12.26 0.30
CA PRO A 48 -21.35 -12.54 -1.14
C PRO A 48 -20.06 -12.31 -1.92
N SER A 49 -19.85 -13.14 -2.92
CA SER A 49 -18.65 -13.10 -3.80
C SER A 49 -19.04 -12.84 -5.25
N ASP A 50 -19.79 -11.77 -5.50
CA ASP A 50 -20.27 -11.43 -6.85
C ASP A 50 -19.15 -11.15 -7.83
N LEU A 51 -17.99 -10.69 -7.34
CA LEU A 51 -16.81 -10.40 -8.16
C LEU A 51 -16.08 -11.66 -8.62
N GLN A 52 -16.28 -12.77 -7.93
CA GLN A 52 -15.54 -14.02 -8.18
C GLN A 52 -16.48 -15.22 -8.05
N LYS A 53 -17.14 -15.59 -9.11
CA LYS A 53 -18.08 -16.71 -9.14
C LYS A 53 -17.51 -18.07 -8.63
N HIS A 54 -16.19 -18.14 -8.46
CA HIS A 54 -15.51 -19.38 -8.09
C HIS A 54 -14.75 -19.31 -6.75
N ILE A 55 -14.73 -18.14 -6.08
CA ILE A 55 -14.03 -17.96 -4.80
C ILE A 55 -15.06 -17.50 -3.76
N PRO A 56 -15.32 -18.28 -2.71
CA PRO A 56 -16.18 -17.86 -1.62
C PRO A 56 -15.73 -16.55 -0.99
N GLY A 57 -16.69 -15.69 -0.61
CA GLY A 57 -16.39 -14.34 -0.09
C GLY A 57 -15.46 -14.35 1.14
N HIS A 58 -15.66 -15.29 2.06
CA HIS A 58 -14.85 -15.46 3.26
C HIS A 58 -13.37 -15.87 2.96
N LEU A 59 -13.08 -16.37 1.75
CA LEU A 59 -11.72 -16.63 1.28
C LEU A 59 -11.20 -15.52 0.36
N LEU A 60 -12.10 -14.87 -0.38
CA LEU A 60 -11.74 -13.78 -1.29
C LEU A 60 -11.28 -12.54 -0.51
N PHE A 61 -12.17 -11.98 0.27
CA PHE A 61 -11.96 -10.66 0.86
C PHE A 61 -10.81 -10.58 1.87
N PRO A 62 -10.64 -11.55 2.80
CA PRO A 62 -9.51 -11.50 3.72
C PRO A 62 -8.14 -11.62 3.04
N TYR A 63 -8.10 -12.26 1.88
CA TYR A 63 -6.85 -12.57 1.20
C TYR A 63 -6.58 -11.76 -0.08
N GLU A 64 -7.52 -10.91 -0.48
CA GLU A 64 -7.41 -10.16 -1.74
C GLU A 64 -6.13 -9.31 -1.79
N ASP A 65 -5.78 -8.63 -0.69
CA ASP A 65 -4.55 -7.87 -0.55
C ASP A 65 -3.60 -8.46 0.53
N ALA A 66 -3.73 -9.74 0.88
CA ALA A 66 -2.92 -10.35 1.92
C ALA A 66 -1.41 -10.33 1.61
N GLY A 67 -1.02 -10.48 0.34
CA GLY A 67 0.38 -10.35 -0.07
C GLY A 67 0.93 -8.93 0.16
N MET A 68 0.14 -7.91 -0.11
CA MET A 68 0.46 -6.51 0.18
C MET A 68 0.56 -6.28 1.69
N ALA A 69 -0.43 -6.72 2.46
CA ALA A 69 -0.47 -6.56 3.91
C ALA A 69 0.70 -7.28 4.60
N THR A 70 0.99 -8.51 4.20
CA THR A 70 2.12 -9.29 4.74
C THR A 70 3.46 -8.65 4.39
N GLY A 71 3.61 -8.11 3.17
CA GLY A 71 4.80 -7.36 2.76
C GLY A 71 5.00 -6.10 3.59
N ALA A 72 3.94 -5.32 3.82
CA ALA A 72 3.98 -4.14 4.67
C ALA A 72 4.31 -4.49 6.13
N TYR A 73 3.75 -5.57 6.65
CA TYR A 73 4.05 -6.06 8.00
C TYR A 73 5.49 -6.55 8.13
N LEU A 74 6.02 -7.21 7.10
CA LEU A 74 7.43 -7.61 7.02
C LEU A 74 8.36 -6.39 7.08
N ALA A 75 8.06 -5.35 6.31
CA ALA A 75 8.82 -4.11 6.35
C ALA A 75 8.78 -3.46 7.74
N ALA A 76 7.59 -3.33 8.32
CA ALA A 76 7.39 -2.72 9.64
C ALA A 76 8.16 -3.45 10.75
N THR A 77 8.07 -4.78 10.80
CA THR A 77 8.75 -5.59 11.81
C THR A 77 10.27 -5.61 11.62
N SER A 78 10.73 -5.53 10.38
CA SER A 78 12.16 -5.40 10.05
C SER A 78 12.72 -4.04 10.48
N LEU A 79 12.00 -2.95 10.20
CA LEU A 79 12.34 -1.61 10.68
C LEU A 79 12.35 -1.53 12.21
N HIS A 80 11.34 -2.11 12.86
CA HIS A 80 11.28 -2.21 14.31
C HIS A 80 12.52 -2.90 14.89
N PHE A 81 12.90 -4.05 14.34
CA PHE A 81 14.10 -4.74 14.79
C PHE A 81 15.38 -3.90 14.59
N ARG A 82 15.50 -3.23 13.45
CA ARG A 82 16.67 -2.36 13.17
C ARG A 82 16.78 -1.16 14.12
N LEU A 83 15.65 -0.68 14.65
CA LEU A 83 15.60 0.45 15.56
C LEU A 83 15.83 0.07 17.02
N GLU A 84 15.37 -1.09 17.43
CA GLU A 84 15.30 -1.47 18.86
C GLU A 84 15.93 -2.82 19.18
N GLU A 85 16.39 -3.58 18.18
CA GLU A 85 16.94 -4.94 18.32
C GLU A 85 15.99 -5.89 19.09
N SER A 86 14.68 -5.63 19.02
CA SER A 86 13.66 -6.40 19.73
C SER A 86 13.60 -7.85 19.22
N PRO A 87 13.81 -8.87 20.09
CA PRO A 87 13.68 -10.27 19.70
C PRO A 87 12.28 -10.61 19.16
N ASP A 88 11.24 -9.97 19.68
CA ASP A 88 9.87 -10.15 19.21
C ASP A 88 9.67 -9.59 17.80
N ALA A 89 10.25 -8.42 17.51
CA ALA A 89 10.22 -7.88 16.15
C ALA A 89 10.91 -8.82 15.16
N LEU A 90 12.06 -9.40 15.53
CA LEU A 90 12.75 -10.39 14.70
C LEU A 90 11.91 -11.65 14.48
N ARG A 91 11.27 -12.17 15.54
CA ARG A 91 10.37 -13.33 15.46
C ARG A 91 9.20 -13.05 14.49
N ARG A 92 8.58 -11.88 14.62
CA ARG A 92 7.48 -11.43 13.74
C ARG A 92 7.94 -11.27 12.30
N ALA A 93 9.10 -10.66 12.08
CA ALA A 93 9.69 -10.51 10.74
C ALA A 93 9.95 -11.87 10.08
N LYS A 94 10.48 -12.85 10.81
CA LYS A 94 10.69 -14.21 10.30
C LYS A 94 9.38 -14.89 9.90
N LYS A 95 8.32 -14.77 10.69
CA LYS A 95 6.99 -15.31 10.36
C LYS A 95 6.48 -14.69 9.03
N ALA A 96 6.51 -13.36 8.92
CA ALA A 96 6.08 -12.67 7.73
C ALA A 96 6.95 -13.01 6.50
N PHE A 97 8.26 -13.16 6.68
CA PHE A 97 9.15 -13.61 5.61
C PHE A 97 8.80 -15.03 5.13
N HIS A 98 8.48 -15.95 6.03
CA HIS A 98 8.03 -17.29 5.67
C HIS A 98 6.72 -17.25 4.88
N ALA A 99 5.77 -16.39 5.28
CA ALA A 99 4.53 -16.20 4.55
C ALA A 99 4.74 -15.66 3.13
N ILE A 100 5.62 -14.66 2.95
CA ILE A 100 6.00 -14.17 1.62
C ILE A 100 6.67 -15.27 0.79
N CYS A 101 7.54 -16.06 1.41
CA CYS A 101 8.14 -17.22 0.73
C CYS A 101 7.07 -18.26 0.33
N HIS A 102 6.06 -18.49 1.17
CA HIS A 102 4.96 -19.39 0.86
C HIS A 102 4.20 -18.93 -0.40
N ILE A 103 3.81 -17.64 -0.47
CA ILE A 103 3.12 -17.08 -1.65
C ILE A 103 4.01 -17.23 -2.90
N TYR A 104 5.30 -16.92 -2.79
CA TYR A 104 6.25 -17.06 -3.90
C TYR A 104 6.30 -18.50 -4.42
N GLU A 105 6.39 -19.49 -3.54
CA GLU A 105 6.40 -20.90 -3.90
C GLU A 105 5.07 -21.38 -4.51
N LEU A 106 3.94 -20.85 -4.03
CA LEU A 106 2.64 -21.09 -4.67
C LEU A 106 2.65 -20.63 -6.14
N GLY A 107 3.15 -19.44 -6.38
CA GLY A 107 3.27 -18.88 -7.73
C GLY A 107 4.21 -19.67 -8.62
N LYS A 108 5.40 -20.00 -8.11
CA LYS A 108 6.40 -20.80 -8.81
C LYS A 108 5.87 -22.18 -9.23
N LYS A 109 5.14 -22.86 -8.35
CA LYS A 109 4.56 -24.17 -8.61
C LYS A 109 3.34 -24.11 -9.53
N GLY A 110 2.49 -23.09 -9.36
CA GLY A 110 1.21 -23.00 -10.06
C GLY A 110 1.28 -22.29 -11.41
N CYS A 111 2.29 -21.46 -11.66
CA CYS A 111 2.43 -20.70 -12.89
C CYS A 111 3.89 -20.70 -13.41
N CYS A 112 4.72 -19.84 -12.83
CA CYS A 112 6.12 -19.70 -13.19
C CYS A 112 6.91 -19.04 -12.07
N GLU A 113 8.23 -19.14 -12.12
CA GLU A 113 9.09 -18.48 -11.16
C GLU A 113 8.98 -16.95 -11.28
N GLY A 114 8.79 -16.28 -10.15
CA GLY A 114 8.57 -14.85 -10.08
C GLY A 114 7.10 -14.42 -10.14
N PHE A 115 6.16 -15.31 -10.51
CA PHE A 115 4.75 -15.03 -10.35
C PHE A 115 4.36 -15.01 -8.87
N PHE A 116 3.75 -13.91 -8.42
CA PHE A 116 3.34 -13.70 -7.03
C PHE A 116 1.81 -13.59 -6.95
N PRO A 117 1.11 -14.69 -6.66
CA PRO A 117 -0.36 -14.75 -6.70
C PRO A 117 -1.02 -14.07 -5.51
N LYS A 118 -2.29 -13.73 -5.66
CA LYS A 118 -3.20 -13.47 -4.53
C LYS A 118 -3.54 -14.80 -3.87
N PRO A 119 -3.22 -14.97 -2.57
CA PRO A 119 -3.25 -16.28 -1.93
C PRO A 119 -4.61 -16.57 -1.26
N TYR A 120 -5.70 -16.62 -2.00
CA TYR A 120 -7.03 -16.82 -1.45
C TYR A 120 -7.12 -18.09 -0.59
N GLY A 121 -7.40 -17.90 0.71
CA GLY A 121 -7.43 -18.99 1.68
C GLY A 121 -6.08 -19.73 1.81
N GLY A 122 -4.97 -19.01 1.61
CA GLY A 122 -3.63 -19.61 1.64
C GLY A 122 -3.28 -20.48 0.44
N LYS A 123 -4.06 -20.44 -0.66
CA LYS A 123 -3.91 -21.30 -1.84
C LYS A 123 -3.52 -20.52 -3.08
N PHE A 124 -2.95 -21.24 -4.05
CA PHE A 124 -2.64 -20.68 -5.37
C PHE A 124 -3.87 -20.15 -6.09
N SER A 125 -3.72 -19.00 -6.73
CA SER A 125 -4.65 -18.47 -7.71
C SER A 125 -3.88 -17.95 -8.94
N THR A 126 -4.58 -17.75 -10.04
CA THR A 126 -4.03 -17.11 -11.25
C THR A 126 -4.09 -15.57 -11.19
N HIS A 127 -4.61 -15.02 -10.10
CA HIS A 127 -4.74 -13.60 -9.91
C HIS A 127 -3.51 -13.00 -9.23
N THR A 128 -3.16 -11.82 -9.64
CA THR A 128 -2.11 -11.02 -9.02
C THR A 128 -2.38 -9.53 -9.25
N SER A 129 -1.61 -8.67 -8.58
CA SER A 129 -1.63 -7.24 -8.83
C SER A 129 -0.26 -6.64 -8.52
N ARG A 130 -0.01 -5.47 -9.07
CA ARG A 130 1.28 -4.76 -8.95
C ARG A 130 1.57 -4.24 -7.55
N ASP A 131 0.55 -3.87 -6.78
CA ASP A 131 0.63 -3.46 -5.38
C ASP A 131 1.16 -4.58 -4.49
N GLN A 132 0.67 -5.81 -4.71
CA GLN A 132 1.19 -6.99 -4.01
C GLN A 132 2.69 -7.17 -4.24
N TYR A 133 3.16 -6.99 -5.49
CA TYR A 133 4.58 -7.06 -5.80
C TYR A 133 5.37 -5.95 -5.10
N LEU A 134 4.94 -4.71 -5.23
CA LEU A 134 5.70 -3.58 -4.68
C LEU A 134 5.87 -3.72 -3.17
N PHE A 135 4.79 -4.04 -2.44
CA PHE A 135 4.87 -4.19 -0.99
C PHE A 135 5.61 -5.44 -0.54
N ALA A 136 5.40 -6.58 -1.20
CA ALA A 136 6.14 -7.80 -0.89
C ALA A 136 7.64 -7.61 -1.14
N MET A 137 8.02 -7.01 -2.28
CA MET A 137 9.41 -6.74 -2.61
C MET A 137 10.03 -5.72 -1.65
N SER A 138 9.30 -4.68 -1.25
CA SER A 138 9.75 -3.72 -0.24
C SER A 138 9.96 -4.38 1.12
N GLY A 139 9.04 -5.24 1.54
CA GLY A 139 9.18 -6.03 2.76
C GLY A 139 10.41 -6.93 2.73
N LEU A 140 10.64 -7.63 1.62
CA LEU A 140 11.83 -8.45 1.41
C LEU A 140 13.11 -7.61 1.45
N PHE A 141 13.11 -6.41 0.89
CA PHE A 141 14.25 -5.49 0.93
C PHE A 141 14.58 -5.05 2.36
N GLU A 142 13.58 -4.67 3.16
CA GLU A 142 13.80 -4.30 4.55
C GLU A 142 14.28 -5.49 5.40
N TYR A 143 13.71 -6.67 5.17
CA TYR A 143 14.13 -7.89 5.88
C TYR A 143 15.55 -8.33 5.49
N TYR A 144 15.97 -8.10 4.24
CA TYR A 144 17.34 -8.39 3.79
C TYR A 144 18.41 -7.78 4.71
N GLN A 145 18.14 -6.60 5.27
CA GLN A 145 19.08 -5.88 6.13
C GLN A 145 19.37 -6.58 7.46
N ILE A 146 18.48 -7.50 7.87
CA ILE A 146 18.56 -8.24 9.13
C ILE A 146 18.63 -9.76 8.93
N ALA A 147 18.53 -10.21 7.70
CA ALA A 147 18.46 -11.60 7.32
C ALA A 147 19.83 -12.31 7.41
N SER A 148 19.81 -13.62 7.65
CA SER A 148 21.00 -14.46 7.52
C SER A 148 21.49 -14.55 6.07
N LYS A 149 22.75 -14.89 5.85
CA LYS A 149 23.32 -15.00 4.49
C LYS A 149 22.51 -15.90 3.54
N PRO A 150 22.05 -17.10 3.94
CA PRO A 150 21.20 -17.92 3.07
C PRO A 150 19.87 -17.26 2.73
N GLU A 151 19.25 -16.55 3.69
CA GLU A 151 18.03 -15.81 3.45
C GLU A 151 18.28 -14.61 2.51
N GLN A 152 19.40 -13.93 2.68
CA GLN A 152 19.80 -12.82 1.78
C GLN A 152 19.96 -13.31 0.34
N GLU A 153 20.57 -14.45 0.10
CA GLU A 153 20.68 -15.06 -1.23
C GLU A 153 19.31 -15.40 -1.82
N LYS A 154 18.44 -16.00 -1.01
CA LYS A 154 17.07 -16.30 -1.39
C LYS A 154 16.30 -15.03 -1.76
N ILE A 155 16.42 -13.97 -0.96
CA ILE A 155 15.75 -12.68 -1.20
C ILE A 155 16.24 -12.06 -2.51
N ARG A 156 17.54 -11.99 -2.76
CA ARG A 156 18.08 -11.48 -4.03
C ARG A 156 17.48 -12.22 -5.22
N HIS A 157 17.46 -13.54 -5.15
CA HIS A 157 16.87 -14.37 -6.21
C HIS A 157 15.37 -14.06 -6.40
N MET A 158 14.58 -14.02 -5.32
CA MET A 158 13.15 -13.71 -5.39
C MET A 158 12.89 -12.35 -6.01
N LEU A 159 13.58 -11.29 -5.56
CA LEU A 159 13.42 -9.93 -6.07
C LEU A 159 13.73 -9.84 -7.58
N ALA A 160 14.83 -10.48 -8.01
CA ALA A 160 15.20 -10.52 -9.42
C ALA A 160 14.12 -11.22 -10.27
N LYS A 161 13.61 -12.37 -9.81
CA LYS A 161 12.58 -13.13 -10.53
C LYS A 161 11.22 -12.44 -10.54
N MET A 162 10.84 -11.78 -9.46
CA MET A 162 9.60 -11.00 -9.39
C MET A 162 9.63 -9.81 -10.36
N ALA A 163 10.74 -9.09 -10.45
CA ALA A 163 10.91 -8.01 -11.43
C ALA A 163 10.95 -8.54 -12.87
N GLU A 164 11.67 -9.65 -13.12
CA GLU A 164 11.74 -10.31 -14.41
C GLU A 164 10.36 -10.77 -14.91
N HIS A 165 9.50 -11.27 -14.01
CA HIS A 165 8.16 -11.70 -14.36
C HIS A 165 7.36 -10.59 -15.05
N TRP A 166 7.31 -9.38 -14.47
CA TRP A 166 6.60 -8.25 -15.07
C TRP A 166 7.16 -7.86 -16.45
N ARG A 167 8.48 -7.89 -16.58
CA ARG A 167 9.14 -7.64 -17.87
C ARG A 167 8.73 -8.68 -18.93
N THR A 168 8.72 -9.96 -18.58
CA THR A 168 8.41 -11.06 -19.53
C THR A 168 6.96 -11.04 -20.01
N ILE A 169 6.02 -10.62 -19.17
CA ILE A 169 4.61 -10.47 -19.57
C ILE A 169 4.30 -9.08 -20.16
N ASN A 170 5.35 -8.28 -20.40
CA ASN A 170 5.24 -6.92 -20.92
C ASN A 170 4.24 -6.07 -20.12
N TYR A 171 4.28 -6.16 -18.77
CA TYR A 171 3.42 -5.43 -17.84
C TYR A 171 1.92 -5.55 -18.15
N SER A 172 1.51 -6.69 -18.68
CA SER A 172 0.11 -6.97 -19.01
C SER A 172 -0.39 -8.18 -18.25
N LEU A 173 -1.53 -8.04 -17.61
CA LEU A 173 -2.18 -9.15 -16.90
C LEU A 173 -3.69 -9.12 -17.10
N SER A 174 -4.32 -10.26 -16.84
CA SER A 174 -5.76 -10.36 -16.70
C SER A 174 -6.13 -10.40 -15.24
N TYR A 175 -7.12 -9.60 -14.85
CA TYR A 175 -7.60 -9.49 -13.49
C TYR A 175 -9.10 -9.72 -13.44
N PHE A 176 -9.55 -10.63 -12.60
CA PHE A 176 -10.96 -10.96 -12.41
C PHE A 176 -11.75 -11.22 -13.72
N SER A 177 -11.24 -12.07 -14.59
CA SER A 177 -11.86 -12.34 -15.91
C SER A 177 -11.96 -11.13 -16.84
N LEU A 178 -11.39 -10.00 -16.46
CA LEU A 178 -11.24 -8.86 -17.36
C LEU A 178 -10.30 -9.22 -18.51
N LYS A 179 -10.50 -8.59 -19.66
CA LYS A 179 -9.58 -8.74 -20.79
C LYS A 179 -8.16 -8.37 -20.36
N LYS A 180 -7.18 -9.03 -20.96
CA LYS A 180 -5.76 -8.68 -20.74
C LYS A 180 -5.56 -7.19 -20.97
N GLN A 181 -5.04 -6.52 -19.95
CA GLN A 181 -4.81 -5.07 -19.93
C GLN A 181 -3.33 -4.77 -19.77
N CYS A 182 -2.85 -3.78 -20.53
CA CYS A 182 -1.53 -3.22 -20.32
C CYS A 182 -1.55 -2.31 -19.09
N GLN A 183 -0.82 -2.69 -18.07
CA GLN A 183 -0.75 -1.96 -16.80
C GLN A 183 0.07 -0.66 -16.90
N LEU A 184 0.83 -0.47 -17.98
CA LEU A 184 1.62 0.75 -18.21
C LEU A 184 0.76 1.94 -18.64
N CYS A 185 -0.49 1.71 -19.04
CA CYS A 185 -1.41 2.78 -19.44
C CYS A 185 -2.08 3.48 -18.24
N ASP A 186 -1.96 2.91 -17.06
CA ASP A 186 -2.67 3.30 -15.87
C ASP A 186 -1.96 4.45 -15.12
N TYR A 187 -2.73 5.24 -14.35
CA TYR A 187 -2.24 6.35 -13.52
C TYR A 187 -1.18 5.93 -12.50
N ILE A 188 -1.34 4.75 -11.96
CA ILE A 188 -0.41 4.21 -10.96
C ILE A 188 0.74 3.40 -11.58
N ALA A 189 0.85 3.38 -12.91
CA ALA A 189 1.95 2.72 -13.62
C ALA A 189 3.36 3.14 -13.13
N PRO A 190 3.60 4.40 -12.68
CA PRO A 190 4.91 4.77 -12.12
C PRO A 190 5.42 3.90 -10.98
N MET A 191 4.55 3.14 -10.28
CA MET A 191 5.00 2.16 -9.30
C MET A 191 5.90 1.07 -9.87
N PHE A 192 5.77 0.76 -11.17
CA PHE A 192 6.66 -0.19 -11.84
C PHE A 192 8.12 0.27 -11.88
N LEU A 193 8.38 1.56 -11.75
CA LEU A 193 9.76 2.07 -11.58
C LEU A 193 10.38 1.52 -10.30
N GLY A 194 9.61 1.47 -9.20
CA GLY A 194 10.04 0.85 -7.95
C GLY A 194 10.26 -0.65 -8.08
N ILE A 195 9.31 -1.37 -8.70
CA ILE A 195 9.43 -2.82 -8.90
C ILE A 195 10.67 -3.16 -9.75
N ALA A 196 10.89 -2.43 -10.85
CA ALA A 196 11.99 -2.70 -11.77
C ALA A 196 13.37 -2.38 -11.18
N CYS A 197 13.50 -1.28 -10.43
CA CYS A 197 14.79 -0.84 -9.89
C CYS A 197 15.16 -1.50 -8.55
N LEU A 198 14.19 -2.03 -7.80
CA LEU A 198 14.41 -2.52 -6.43
C LEU A 198 15.50 -3.59 -6.32
N PRO A 199 15.63 -4.58 -7.24
CA PRO A 199 16.74 -5.53 -7.18
C PRO A 199 18.11 -4.84 -7.21
N SER A 200 18.25 -3.73 -7.93
CA SER A 200 19.50 -2.96 -8.01
C SER A 200 19.89 -2.25 -6.71
N ARG A 201 18.98 -2.15 -5.74
CA ARG A 201 19.33 -1.65 -4.39
C ARG A 201 20.18 -2.64 -3.58
N LEU A 202 20.10 -3.92 -3.89
CA LEU A 202 20.86 -4.97 -3.18
C LEU A 202 22.15 -5.32 -3.91
N GLU A 203 22.09 -5.38 -5.23
CA GLU A 203 23.22 -5.72 -6.06
C GLU A 203 23.06 -5.02 -7.43
N HIS A 204 24.12 -4.37 -7.88
CA HIS A 204 24.07 -3.67 -9.16
C HIS A 204 23.68 -4.62 -10.29
N SER A 205 22.53 -4.36 -10.90
CA SER A 205 21.97 -5.11 -12.01
C SER A 205 21.84 -4.24 -13.26
N PRO A 206 22.74 -4.37 -14.24
CA PRO A 206 22.63 -3.62 -15.49
C PRO A 206 21.30 -3.83 -16.21
N GLU A 207 20.73 -5.04 -16.11
CA GLU A 207 19.44 -5.37 -16.71
C GLU A 207 18.29 -4.61 -16.05
N CYS A 208 18.23 -4.56 -14.70
CA CYS A 208 17.23 -3.80 -13.98
C CYS A 208 17.37 -2.29 -14.24
N THR A 209 18.60 -1.79 -14.29
CA THR A 209 18.88 -0.39 -14.63
C THR A 209 18.35 -0.05 -16.03
N LYS A 210 18.72 -0.84 -17.04
CA LYS A 210 18.27 -0.66 -18.42
C LYS A 210 16.75 -0.74 -18.54
N GLU A 211 16.13 -1.69 -17.86
CA GLU A 211 14.67 -1.81 -17.87
C GLU A 211 13.98 -0.62 -17.20
N THR A 212 14.51 -0.15 -16.09
CA THR A 212 13.97 1.05 -15.41
C THR A 212 14.07 2.28 -16.31
N GLU A 213 15.21 2.48 -16.99
CA GLU A 213 15.37 3.57 -17.98
C GLU A 213 14.40 3.43 -19.15
N ARG A 214 14.19 2.21 -19.66
CA ARG A 214 13.19 1.94 -20.69
C ARG A 214 11.79 2.36 -20.25
N LEU A 215 11.41 2.02 -19.03
CA LEU A 215 10.12 2.42 -18.45
C LEU A 215 10.00 3.95 -18.29
N ILE A 216 11.05 4.61 -17.82
CA ILE A 216 11.06 6.07 -17.65
C ILE A 216 10.86 6.77 -18.99
N PHE A 217 11.62 6.40 -20.01
CA PHE A 217 11.70 7.13 -21.27
C PHE A 217 10.75 6.58 -22.33
N SER A 218 10.82 5.29 -22.65
CA SER A 218 10.05 4.69 -23.76
C SER A 218 8.57 4.56 -23.41
N GLU A 219 8.25 4.20 -22.17
CA GLU A 219 6.85 4.08 -21.70
C GLU A 219 6.36 5.36 -21.03
N LYS A 220 7.19 6.40 -20.99
CA LYS A 220 6.85 7.71 -20.43
C LYS A 220 6.36 7.66 -18.97
N LEU A 221 6.83 6.67 -18.20
CA LEU A 221 6.44 6.60 -16.79
C LEU A 221 7.04 7.74 -15.97
N GLY A 222 8.17 8.32 -16.42
CA GLY A 222 8.71 9.53 -15.82
C GLY A 222 7.74 10.71 -15.94
N GLU A 223 7.19 10.95 -17.13
CA GLU A 223 6.18 12.00 -17.37
C GLU A 223 4.92 11.75 -16.51
N LYS A 224 4.45 10.49 -16.44
CA LYS A 224 3.29 10.12 -15.63
C LYS A 224 3.55 10.25 -14.11
N ALA A 225 4.80 10.05 -13.69
CA ALA A 225 5.16 10.15 -12.27
C ALA A 225 5.08 11.60 -11.78
N VAL A 226 5.58 12.55 -12.56
CA VAL A 226 5.58 13.98 -12.20
C VAL A 226 4.25 14.67 -12.46
N ASP A 227 3.31 14.02 -13.15
CA ASP A 227 2.04 14.59 -13.51
C ASP A 227 1.13 14.81 -12.29
N THR A 228 0.60 16.02 -12.15
CA THR A 228 -0.29 16.36 -11.04
C THR A 228 -1.74 16.00 -11.34
N LEU A 229 -2.55 15.79 -10.30
CA LEU A 229 -3.98 15.60 -10.47
C LEU A 229 -4.63 16.79 -11.17
N THR A 230 -4.27 18.00 -10.77
CA THR A 230 -4.77 19.23 -11.41
C THR A 230 -4.47 19.25 -12.91
N ALA A 231 -3.24 18.94 -13.32
CA ALA A 231 -2.87 18.88 -14.73
C ALA A 231 -3.67 17.82 -15.51
N ARG A 232 -3.96 16.71 -14.89
CA ARG A 232 -4.76 15.62 -15.50
C ARG A 232 -6.21 16.03 -15.69
N PHE A 233 -6.82 16.65 -14.69
CA PHE A 233 -8.17 17.18 -14.83
C PHE A 233 -8.29 18.25 -15.92
N ARG A 234 -7.29 19.13 -16.06
CA ARG A 234 -7.24 20.12 -17.18
C ARG A 234 -7.27 19.44 -18.55
N ARG A 235 -6.66 18.28 -18.68
CA ARG A 235 -6.67 17.50 -19.92
C ARG A 235 -7.94 16.67 -20.11
N GLY A 236 -8.92 16.78 -19.22
CA GLY A 236 -10.15 15.98 -19.26
C GLY A 236 -9.95 14.51 -18.85
N GLU A 237 -8.83 14.19 -18.25
CA GLU A 237 -8.60 12.86 -17.68
C GLU A 237 -9.37 12.75 -16.36
N THR A 238 -10.53 12.12 -16.43
CA THR A 238 -11.37 11.90 -15.26
C THR A 238 -11.16 10.48 -14.71
N TYR A 239 -11.26 10.34 -13.42
CA TYR A 239 -11.34 9.03 -12.79
C TYR A 239 -12.82 8.59 -12.82
N ASP A 240 -13.12 7.45 -13.43
CA ASP A 240 -14.48 6.92 -13.61
C ASP A 240 -15.48 7.85 -14.37
N GLY A 241 -14.98 8.73 -15.23
CA GLY A 241 -15.84 9.60 -16.04
C GLY A 241 -16.51 10.76 -15.31
N ALA A 242 -16.14 11.00 -14.05
CA ALA A 242 -16.68 12.08 -13.23
C ALA A 242 -15.64 13.18 -12.99
N CYS A 243 -16.10 14.41 -12.80
CA CYS A 243 -15.27 15.53 -12.35
C CYS A 243 -14.78 15.37 -10.87
N TYR A 244 -15.02 14.23 -10.30
CA TYR A 244 -14.71 13.93 -8.92
C TYR A 244 -13.61 12.88 -8.85
N PHE A 245 -12.55 13.21 -8.16
CA PHE A 245 -11.54 12.26 -7.81
C PHE A 245 -11.95 11.59 -6.50
N ARG A 246 -12.24 10.32 -6.60
CA ARG A 246 -12.28 9.49 -5.43
C ARG A 246 -10.85 9.19 -5.04
N GLN A 247 -10.52 9.56 -3.83
CA GLN A 247 -9.28 9.19 -3.23
C GLN A 247 -9.09 7.67 -3.30
N ASN A 248 -8.24 7.25 -4.18
CA ASN A 248 -7.70 5.91 -4.13
C ASN A 248 -6.37 5.98 -3.38
N GLU A 249 -6.41 5.65 -2.14
CA GLU A 249 -5.34 5.76 -1.17
C GLU A 249 -4.07 5.00 -1.59
N ASN A 250 -4.25 3.88 -2.26
CA ASN A 250 -3.15 3.06 -2.72
C ASN A 250 -2.16 3.81 -3.64
N PRO A 251 -2.59 4.66 -4.60
CA PRO A 251 -1.67 5.38 -5.46
C PRO A 251 -0.66 6.26 -4.73
N LEU A 252 -1.06 6.94 -3.67
CA LEU A 252 -0.17 7.83 -2.91
C LEU A 252 0.95 7.04 -2.27
N MET A 253 0.58 5.99 -1.56
CA MET A 253 1.49 5.10 -0.88
C MET A 253 2.41 4.38 -1.87
N MET A 254 1.87 3.88 -2.98
CA MET A 254 2.64 3.16 -3.99
C MET A 254 3.60 4.06 -4.77
N LYS A 255 3.16 5.25 -5.18
CA LYS A 255 4.05 6.20 -5.87
C LYS A 255 5.19 6.66 -4.96
N SER A 256 4.91 7.04 -3.72
CA SER A 256 5.93 7.47 -2.78
C SER A 256 6.95 6.37 -2.49
N LEU A 257 6.49 5.13 -2.29
CA LEU A 257 7.35 3.97 -2.08
C LEU A 257 8.20 3.65 -3.32
N ALA A 258 7.61 3.73 -4.52
CA ALA A 258 8.34 3.56 -5.77
C ALA A 258 9.43 4.64 -5.95
N MET A 259 9.12 5.89 -5.61
CA MET A 259 10.09 6.99 -5.67
C MET A 259 11.21 6.84 -4.64
N GLU A 260 10.93 6.31 -3.47
CA GLU A 260 11.94 5.95 -2.48
C GLU A 260 12.93 4.92 -3.06
N HIS A 261 12.42 3.86 -3.66
CA HIS A 261 13.27 2.84 -4.26
C HIS A 261 14.09 3.38 -5.44
N LEU A 262 13.46 4.16 -6.31
CA LEU A 262 14.12 4.76 -7.48
C LEU A 262 15.23 5.74 -7.06
N TRP A 263 14.97 6.60 -6.06
CA TRP A 263 15.93 7.56 -5.52
C TRP A 263 17.24 6.89 -5.08
N ASN A 264 17.11 5.75 -4.41
CA ASN A 264 18.24 5.02 -3.86
C ASN A 264 18.91 4.09 -4.87
N ALA A 265 18.16 3.51 -5.80
CA ALA A 265 18.70 2.60 -6.82
C ALA A 265 19.37 3.35 -7.99
N MET A 266 18.84 4.52 -8.35
CA MET A 266 19.23 5.24 -9.55
C MET A 266 19.50 6.74 -9.28
N PRO A 267 20.68 7.09 -8.77
CA PRO A 267 21.03 8.48 -8.42
C PRO A 267 20.84 9.49 -9.54
N ALA A 268 20.99 9.07 -10.81
CA ALA A 268 20.78 9.92 -11.98
C ALA A 268 19.33 10.40 -12.15
N HIS A 269 18.35 9.75 -11.49
CA HIS A 269 16.94 10.08 -11.59
C HIS A 269 16.36 10.70 -10.30
N ARG A 270 17.21 11.20 -9.39
CA ARG A 270 16.76 11.85 -8.14
C ARG A 270 15.90 13.08 -8.36
N ASP A 271 16.15 13.83 -9.43
CA ASP A 271 15.33 15.01 -9.76
C ASP A 271 13.92 14.60 -10.17
N LEU A 272 13.77 13.52 -10.93
CA LEU A 272 12.46 12.92 -11.22
C LEU A 272 11.72 12.55 -9.93
N CYS A 273 12.40 11.86 -9.01
CA CYS A 273 11.80 11.45 -7.73
C CYS A 273 11.41 12.68 -6.89
N ARG A 274 12.27 13.70 -6.84
CA ARG A 274 12.01 14.94 -6.11
C ARG A 274 10.76 15.62 -6.62
N VAL A 275 10.68 15.91 -7.92
CA VAL A 275 9.52 16.56 -8.53
C VAL A 275 8.24 15.75 -8.32
N THR A 276 8.32 14.42 -8.43
CA THR A 276 7.17 13.56 -8.15
C THR A 276 6.68 13.70 -6.71
N LEU A 277 7.59 13.67 -5.73
CA LEU A 277 7.24 13.81 -4.31
C LEU A 277 6.72 15.21 -3.99
N GLU A 278 7.27 16.26 -4.59
CA GLU A 278 6.78 17.64 -4.48
C GLU A 278 5.35 17.76 -5.02
N ASN A 279 5.07 17.18 -6.17
CA ASN A 279 3.73 17.19 -6.77
C ASN A 279 2.73 16.39 -5.94
N LEU A 280 3.11 15.22 -5.41
CA LEU A 280 2.27 14.48 -4.48
C LEU A 280 1.95 15.30 -3.23
N ALA A 281 2.96 15.96 -2.66
CA ALA A 281 2.79 16.78 -1.46
C ALA A 281 1.89 18.00 -1.72
N SER A 282 1.98 18.62 -2.90
CA SER A 282 1.23 19.83 -3.22
C SER A 282 -0.24 19.53 -3.58
N ASP A 283 -0.48 18.56 -4.44
CA ASP A 283 -1.82 18.28 -4.98
C ASP A 283 -2.62 17.26 -4.16
N GLU A 284 -2.00 16.11 -3.88
CA GLU A 284 -2.72 14.96 -3.36
C GLU A 284 -2.57 14.83 -1.85
N LEU A 285 -1.35 14.80 -1.36
CA LEU A 285 -1.08 14.61 0.08
C LEU A 285 -1.47 15.83 0.91
N PHE A 286 -1.26 17.03 0.40
CA PHE A 286 -1.53 18.25 1.14
C PHE A 286 -3.01 18.40 1.46
N LEU A 287 -3.88 18.14 0.48
CA LEU A 287 -5.33 18.22 0.65
C LEU A 287 -5.82 17.21 1.72
N GLU A 288 -5.29 16.01 1.70
CA GLU A 288 -5.63 15.00 2.69
C GLU A 288 -5.16 15.33 4.09
N LEU A 289 -3.94 15.86 4.21
CA LEU A 289 -3.34 16.23 5.49
C LEU A 289 -3.80 17.58 6.01
N SER A 290 -4.53 18.37 5.23
CA SER A 290 -4.96 19.73 5.59
C SER A 290 -6.27 19.78 6.39
N THR A 291 -6.85 18.66 6.74
CA THR A 291 -8.13 18.55 7.41
C THR A 291 -8.06 18.83 8.92
N GLN A 292 -9.11 19.37 9.49
CA GLN A 292 -9.11 19.78 10.90
C GLN A 292 -8.83 18.64 11.88
N ASP A 293 -9.38 17.46 11.63
CA ASP A 293 -9.18 16.28 12.47
C ASP A 293 -8.17 15.27 11.90
N GLY A 294 -7.66 15.50 10.69
CA GLY A 294 -6.66 14.67 10.04
C GLY A 294 -7.10 13.23 9.72
N LEU A 295 -8.34 12.91 9.97
CA LEU A 295 -8.89 11.54 9.87
C LEU A 295 -10.03 11.44 8.87
N ASN A 296 -10.22 12.44 8.03
CA ASN A 296 -11.33 12.48 7.11
C ASN A 296 -10.94 12.05 5.70
N TYR A 297 -11.83 11.32 5.09
CA TYR A 297 -11.81 10.98 3.68
C TYR A 297 -12.39 12.11 2.85
N TYR A 298 -11.76 12.42 1.73
CA TYR A 298 -12.24 13.47 0.84
C TYR A 298 -12.48 12.93 -0.55
N ILE A 299 -13.57 13.42 -1.13
CA ILE A 299 -13.71 13.43 -2.57
C ILE A 299 -13.27 14.81 -3.03
N MET A 300 -12.22 14.84 -3.81
CA MET A 300 -11.75 16.06 -4.44
C MET A 300 -12.53 16.32 -5.72
N ARG A 301 -12.89 17.57 -5.92
CA ARG A 301 -13.48 18.07 -7.15
C ARG A 301 -12.51 19.04 -7.78
N TYR A 302 -12.31 18.90 -9.08
CA TYR A 302 -11.64 19.94 -9.84
C TYR A 302 -12.59 21.10 -10.12
N ASN A 303 -12.19 22.31 -9.71
CA ASN A 303 -12.88 23.55 -10.02
C ASN A 303 -12.19 24.20 -11.23
N PRO A 304 -12.81 24.19 -12.43
CA PRO A 304 -12.21 24.77 -13.62
C PRO A 304 -12.09 26.29 -13.55
N ASP A 305 -12.95 26.97 -12.79
CA ASP A 305 -12.93 28.44 -12.67
C ASP A 305 -11.76 28.91 -11.82
N ALA A 306 -11.42 28.17 -10.78
CA ALA A 306 -10.28 28.46 -9.91
C ALA A 306 -9.00 27.72 -10.32
N ASP A 307 -9.09 26.80 -11.30
CA ASP A 307 -8.01 25.93 -11.74
C ASP A 307 -7.35 25.18 -10.58
N SER A 308 -8.13 24.64 -9.68
CA SER A 308 -7.68 24.02 -8.44
C SER A 308 -8.50 22.80 -8.06
N LEU A 309 -7.90 21.96 -7.22
CA LEU A 309 -8.60 20.88 -6.56
C LEU A 309 -9.26 21.40 -5.27
N GLU A 310 -10.52 21.13 -5.10
CA GLU A 310 -11.31 21.52 -3.95
C GLU A 310 -11.88 20.28 -3.24
N LEU A 311 -12.03 20.40 -1.94
CA LEU A 311 -12.71 19.37 -1.15
C LEU A 311 -14.21 19.41 -1.43
N THR A 312 -14.80 18.26 -1.71
CA THR A 312 -16.26 18.15 -1.84
C THR A 312 -16.88 18.21 -0.44
N PRO A 313 -17.81 19.15 -0.20
CA PRO A 313 -18.48 19.26 1.07
C PRO A 313 -19.18 17.94 1.45
N PRO A 314 -19.22 17.61 2.76
CA PRO A 314 -20.00 16.49 3.27
C PRO A 314 -21.48 16.60 2.80
N GLY A 315 -22.08 15.50 2.40
CA GLY A 315 -23.47 15.46 1.91
C GLY A 315 -23.65 15.74 0.42
N ARG A 316 -22.59 16.10 -0.32
CA ARG A 316 -22.62 16.26 -1.78
C ARG A 316 -21.80 15.17 -2.51
N ILE A 317 -21.63 14.03 -1.90
CA ILE A 317 -21.01 12.89 -2.57
C ILE A 317 -22.02 12.39 -3.61
N PRO A 318 -21.71 12.44 -4.91
CA PRO A 318 -22.56 11.84 -5.92
C PRO A 318 -22.73 10.36 -5.56
N GLU A 319 -23.95 9.85 -5.63
CA GLU A 319 -24.15 8.42 -5.60
C GLU A 319 -23.26 7.81 -6.69
N LEU A 320 -22.28 7.05 -6.26
CA LEU A 320 -21.40 6.34 -7.18
C LEU A 320 -22.23 5.23 -7.82
N THR A 321 -22.80 5.57 -8.97
CA THR A 321 -23.77 4.74 -9.69
C THR A 321 -23.16 3.54 -10.41
N ASN A 322 -21.86 3.30 -10.26
CA ASN A 322 -21.21 2.14 -10.85
C ASN A 322 -21.36 0.91 -9.94
N PRO A 323 -22.21 -0.08 -10.29
CA PRO A 323 -22.39 -1.29 -9.48
C PRO A 323 -21.12 -2.09 -9.23
N LEU A 324 -20.11 -1.99 -10.12
CA LEU A 324 -18.81 -2.64 -9.95
C LEU A 324 -17.95 -1.93 -8.90
N ASN A 325 -18.22 -0.65 -8.65
CA ASN A 325 -17.58 0.13 -7.60
C ASN A 325 -18.36 0.07 -6.27
N LEU A 326 -19.63 -0.33 -6.29
CA LEU A 326 -20.39 -0.67 -5.09
C LEU A 326 -19.86 -1.93 -4.42
N SER A 327 -19.18 -2.75 -5.20
CA SER A 327 -18.47 -3.82 -4.63
C SER A 327 -17.36 -3.29 -3.75
N PHE A 328 -17.44 -3.53 -2.45
CA PHE A 328 -16.32 -3.59 -1.55
C PHE A 328 -15.41 -2.34 -1.35
N MET A 329 -15.12 -1.59 -2.39
CA MET A 329 -14.18 -0.48 -2.35
C MET A 329 -14.85 0.88 -2.09
N THR A 330 -16.15 0.99 -2.21
CA THR A 330 -16.90 2.24 -2.10
C THR A 330 -17.59 2.43 -0.77
N TRP A 331 -17.39 1.52 0.15
CA TRP A 331 -18.21 1.44 1.32
C TRP A 331 -17.90 2.49 2.35
N GLY A 332 -18.89 3.28 2.49
CA GLY A 332 -19.20 4.09 3.60
C GLY A 332 -18.15 5.11 4.00
N GLY A 333 -18.66 6.16 4.55
CA GLY A 333 -17.95 7.33 5.02
C GLY A 333 -16.70 7.11 5.86
N ASP A 334 -16.47 5.91 6.35
CA ASP A 334 -15.38 5.67 7.29
C ASP A 334 -14.07 5.17 6.66
N ARG A 335 -14.03 4.97 5.35
CA ARG A 335 -12.76 4.94 4.60
C ARG A 335 -11.92 6.22 4.76
N ARG A 336 -12.54 7.29 5.17
CA ARG A 336 -11.88 8.56 5.51
C ARG A 336 -10.64 8.36 6.37
N ARG A 337 -10.74 7.47 7.37
CA ARG A 337 -9.66 7.23 8.33
C ARG A 337 -8.59 6.30 7.79
N ALA A 338 -8.98 5.32 6.95
CA ALA A 338 -8.04 4.46 6.26
C ALA A 338 -7.16 5.26 5.29
N GLY A 339 -7.77 6.18 4.53
CA GLY A 339 -7.06 7.11 3.67
C GLY A 339 -6.01 7.91 4.41
N SER A 340 -6.34 8.37 5.62
CA SER A 340 -5.37 9.10 6.44
C SER A 340 -4.11 8.29 6.76
N THR A 341 -4.18 6.98 6.95
CA THR A 341 -2.98 6.16 7.19
C THR A 341 -2.08 6.06 5.97
N GLN A 342 -2.66 5.98 4.80
CA GLN A 342 -1.89 5.88 3.54
C GLN A 342 -1.29 7.22 3.14
N SER A 343 -2.01 8.31 3.38
CA SER A 343 -1.48 9.66 3.23
C SER A 343 -0.33 9.93 4.20
N VAL A 344 -0.46 9.47 5.44
CA VAL A 344 0.63 9.57 6.44
C VAL A 344 1.86 8.81 5.98
N PHE A 345 1.69 7.60 5.46
CA PHE A 345 2.79 6.81 4.89
C PHE A 345 3.52 7.59 3.78
N ALA A 346 2.78 8.10 2.81
CA ALA A 346 3.33 8.87 1.70
C ALA A 346 3.97 10.17 2.18
N ALA A 347 3.35 10.86 3.13
CA ALA A 347 3.86 12.10 3.71
C ALA A 347 5.18 11.90 4.47
N ILE A 348 5.33 10.79 5.19
CA ILE A 348 6.58 10.47 5.88
C ILE A 348 7.72 10.32 4.88
N ILE A 349 7.51 9.57 3.80
CA ILE A 349 8.50 9.39 2.75
C ILE A 349 8.82 10.75 2.10
N ALA A 350 7.80 11.48 1.63
CA ALA A 350 7.98 12.78 0.99
C ALA A 350 8.72 13.76 1.89
N ALA A 351 8.28 13.92 3.15
CA ALA A 351 8.93 14.81 4.12
C ALA A 351 10.41 14.48 4.34
N SER A 352 10.73 13.19 4.38
CA SER A 352 12.11 12.73 4.56
C SER A 352 13.00 13.10 3.38
N TYR A 353 12.56 12.81 2.15
CA TYR A 353 13.38 13.02 0.96
C TYR A 353 13.41 14.47 0.50
N LEU A 354 12.34 15.24 0.74
CA LEU A 354 12.27 16.68 0.48
C LEU A 354 12.89 17.53 1.59
N ASN A 355 13.16 16.91 2.74
CA ASN A 355 13.59 17.63 3.97
C ASN A 355 12.56 18.69 4.40
N ASP A 356 11.27 18.35 4.34
CA ASP A 356 10.14 19.23 4.66
C ASP A 356 9.66 19.02 6.12
N PRO A 357 10.03 19.92 7.05
CA PRO A 357 9.67 19.78 8.45
C PRO A 357 8.17 20.08 8.72
N GLU A 358 7.50 20.82 7.84
CA GLU A 358 6.09 21.12 7.99
C GLU A 358 5.25 19.89 7.64
N LEU A 359 5.54 19.26 6.51
CA LEU A 359 4.91 18.00 6.12
C LEU A 359 5.16 16.90 7.16
N ALA A 360 6.38 16.83 7.71
CA ALA A 360 6.72 15.91 8.80
C ALA A 360 5.85 16.13 10.04
N ARG A 361 5.63 17.40 10.45
CA ARG A 361 4.77 17.72 11.59
C ARG A 361 3.29 17.37 11.34
N LYS A 362 2.81 17.58 10.13
CA LYS A 362 1.43 17.19 9.74
C LYS A 362 1.27 15.67 9.80
N ALA A 363 2.18 14.92 9.22
CA ALA A 363 2.18 13.46 9.28
C ALA A 363 2.20 12.94 10.73
N GLU A 364 3.07 13.51 11.58
CA GLU A 364 3.14 13.16 13.00
C GLU A 364 1.84 13.49 13.74
N HIS A 365 1.23 14.63 13.46
CA HIS A 365 -0.02 15.02 14.08
C HIS A 365 -1.15 14.03 13.79
N ILE A 366 -1.27 13.57 12.56
CA ILE A 366 -2.27 12.58 12.15
C ILE A 366 -1.95 11.22 12.77
N LEU A 367 -0.71 10.78 12.68
CA LEU A 367 -0.28 9.51 13.27
C LEU A 367 -0.57 9.46 14.78
N TRP A 368 -0.41 10.61 15.47
CA TRP A 368 -0.75 10.74 16.88
C TRP A 368 -2.24 10.53 17.17
N GLN A 369 -3.13 10.87 16.25
CA GLN A 369 -4.58 10.69 16.40
C GLN A 369 -5.05 9.26 16.12
N LEU A 370 -4.23 8.46 15.45
CA LEU A 370 -4.55 7.07 15.11
C LEU A 370 -4.38 6.18 16.35
N THR A 371 -5.49 5.69 16.89
CA THR A 371 -5.53 4.82 18.06
C THR A 371 -6.29 3.53 17.74
N PRO A 372 -5.99 2.40 18.40
CA PRO A 372 -6.63 1.11 18.11
C PRO A 372 -8.16 1.14 18.19
N ASP A 373 -8.72 1.86 19.15
CA ASP A 373 -10.17 2.04 19.32
C ASP A 373 -10.82 2.81 18.16
N LYS A 374 -10.12 3.78 17.59
CA LYS A 374 -10.61 4.51 16.42
C LYS A 374 -10.67 3.65 15.16
N PHE A 375 -9.83 2.63 15.09
CA PHE A 375 -9.85 1.72 13.94
C PHE A 375 -11.03 0.77 13.94
N ARG A 376 -11.55 0.39 15.09
CA ARG A 376 -12.76 -0.44 15.19
C ARG A 376 -13.99 0.21 14.57
N GLY A 377 -14.06 1.54 14.54
CA GLY A 377 -15.14 2.30 13.92
C GLY A 377 -14.87 2.74 12.47
N ILE A 378 -13.74 2.40 11.91
CA ILE A 378 -13.29 2.96 10.63
C ILE A 378 -14.01 2.36 9.42
N PHE A 379 -14.45 1.12 9.52
CA PHE A 379 -15.05 0.39 8.39
C PHE A 379 -16.56 0.14 8.54
N CYS A 380 -17.17 0.61 9.58
CA CYS A 380 -18.60 0.77 9.61
C CYS A 380 -18.98 1.98 8.77
N SER A 381 -19.43 1.77 7.57
CA SER A 381 -20.40 2.68 7.00
C SER A 381 -21.63 2.69 7.92
N SER A 382 -22.38 3.77 7.91
CA SER A 382 -23.70 3.78 8.52
C SER A 382 -24.43 2.47 8.16
N PRO A 383 -25.10 1.79 9.12
CA PRO A 383 -25.81 0.54 8.85
C PRO A 383 -26.75 0.58 7.65
N GLU A 384 -27.18 1.79 7.27
CA GLU A 384 -28.04 2.07 6.13
C GLU A 384 -27.37 1.84 4.76
N HIS A 385 -26.03 1.79 4.73
CA HIS A 385 -25.26 1.69 3.48
C HIS A 385 -24.47 0.38 3.36
N ILE A 386 -24.50 -0.48 4.39
CA ILE A 386 -23.85 -1.78 4.36
C ILE A 386 -24.91 -2.83 4.09
N PRO A 387 -24.75 -3.65 3.05
CA PRO A 387 -25.56 -4.85 2.93
C PRO A 387 -25.38 -5.72 4.17
N PRO A 388 -26.44 -6.34 4.70
CA PRO A 388 -26.34 -7.24 5.85
C PRO A 388 -25.23 -8.29 5.65
N GLY A 389 -24.38 -8.50 6.64
CA GLY A 389 -23.25 -9.45 6.58
C GLY A 389 -21.92 -8.85 6.14
N TYR A 390 -21.84 -7.54 5.96
CA TYR A 390 -20.61 -6.84 5.53
C TYR A 390 -20.09 -5.90 6.63
N GLU A 391 -19.70 -6.44 7.75
CA GLU A 391 -19.21 -5.69 8.91
C GLU A 391 -17.78 -6.12 9.21
N TYR A 392 -16.78 -5.53 8.54
CA TYR A 392 -15.38 -5.95 8.70
C TYR A 392 -14.42 -4.81 8.95
N MET A 393 -13.32 -5.14 9.60
CA MET A 393 -12.12 -4.32 9.61
C MET A 393 -11.22 -4.70 8.45
N GLU A 394 -10.81 -3.72 7.69
CA GLU A 394 -9.93 -3.91 6.54
C GLU A 394 -8.49 -3.50 6.87
N ARG A 395 -7.62 -3.56 5.91
CA ARG A 395 -6.16 -3.34 5.82
C ARG A 395 -5.51 -2.25 6.69
N VAL A 396 -6.27 -1.51 7.44
CA VAL A 396 -5.81 -0.38 8.26
C VAL A 396 -4.82 -0.80 9.33
N LEU A 397 -4.99 -1.99 9.89
CA LEU A 397 -4.15 -2.49 10.98
C LEU A 397 -2.67 -2.46 10.62
N TYR A 398 -2.31 -3.00 9.45
CA TYR A 398 -0.91 -3.05 9.04
C TYR A 398 -0.38 -1.69 8.57
N CYS A 399 -1.21 -0.88 7.91
CA CYS A 399 -0.80 0.45 7.47
C CYS A 399 -0.43 1.34 8.65
N ASN A 400 -1.20 1.29 9.73
CA ASN A 400 -0.90 2.10 10.91
C ASN A 400 0.39 1.65 11.59
N TYR A 401 0.61 0.35 11.70
CA TYR A 401 1.82 -0.18 12.30
C TYR A 401 3.07 0.21 11.52
N ILE A 402 3.03 0.08 10.19
CA ILE A 402 4.17 0.48 9.35
C ILE A 402 4.40 1.99 9.38
N CYS A 403 3.36 2.81 9.41
CA CYS A 403 3.49 4.26 9.49
C CYS A 403 4.25 4.71 10.74
N TYR A 404 4.01 4.07 11.89
CA TYR A 404 4.76 4.40 13.09
C TYR A 404 6.25 4.10 12.95
N TRP A 405 6.63 2.90 12.50
CA TRP A 405 8.02 2.52 12.36
C TRP A 405 8.73 3.26 11.24
N LEU A 406 8.02 3.63 10.16
CA LEU A 406 8.52 4.54 9.14
C LEU A 406 8.77 5.94 9.70
N TRP A 407 7.86 6.47 10.49
CA TRP A 407 8.02 7.78 11.13
C TRP A 407 9.26 7.79 12.02
N ASP A 408 9.42 6.79 12.89
CA ASP A 408 10.60 6.70 13.77
C ASP A 408 11.90 6.51 12.97
N TYR A 409 11.87 5.72 11.92
CA TYR A 409 13.02 5.47 11.05
C TYR A 409 13.43 6.72 10.25
N TYR A 410 12.50 7.37 9.58
CA TYR A 410 12.80 8.48 8.67
C TYR A 410 12.84 9.84 9.36
N LEU A 411 11.99 10.10 10.34
CA LEU A 411 11.79 11.42 10.93
C LEU A 411 12.12 11.47 12.43
N GLY A 412 12.22 10.33 13.09
CA GLY A 412 12.49 10.24 14.52
C GLY A 412 13.95 10.48 14.88
N LYS A 413 14.22 10.48 16.18
CA LYS A 413 15.58 10.67 16.74
C LYS A 413 16.57 9.57 16.32
N SER A 414 16.08 8.38 15.98
CA SER A 414 16.90 7.27 15.50
C SER A 414 17.64 7.55 14.19
N ARG A 415 17.17 8.52 13.42
CA ARG A 415 17.80 8.97 12.17
C ARG A 415 19.25 9.43 12.32
N LYS A 416 19.67 9.75 13.55
CA LYS A 416 21.07 10.17 13.85
C LYS A 416 22.04 8.99 13.98
N LEU A 417 21.55 7.77 13.89
CA LEU A 417 22.34 6.54 14.06
C LEU A 417 22.81 5.91 12.73
N TRP A 418 22.47 6.53 11.58
CA TRP A 418 22.82 6.00 10.23
C TRP A 418 23.65 6.98 9.42
#